data_f82ef1cf0cf81e22c804dff9ebe3a734
#
_entry.id   f82ef1cf0cf81e22c804dff9ebe3a734
#
_cell.length_a   1.000
_cell.length_b   1.000
_cell.length_c   1.000
_cell.angle_alpha   90.00
_cell.angle_beta   90.00
_cell.angle_gamma   90.00
#
_symmetry.space_group_name_H-M   'P 1'
#
loop_
_entity.id
_entity.type
_entity.pdbx_description
1 polymer ?
#
loop_
_entity_poly.entity_id
_entity_poly.type
_entity_poly.pdbx_seq_one_letter_code
_entity_poly.pdbx_strand_id
1 'polypeptide(L)'
;MKILLVGATGTLGRQIAKQAIEEGHEVRCFVRNPRKASFLQEWGCELTKGNLLNSGDIDYALQDIEVVIDSATGRPEDSKSIYETDWDGKLNLFNACELKKIKRVIFLSILLLSLIHI
;
A
#
# COMPACT_ATOMS: atom_id res chain seq x y z
N MET A 1 8.54 8.97 -10.99
CA MET A 1 8.91 7.68 -10.35
C MET A 1 7.73 6.73 -10.40
N LYS A 2 8.00 5.45 -10.40
CA LYS A 2 6.94 4.44 -10.36
C LYS A 2 6.74 3.97 -8.92
N ILE A 3 5.53 4.20 -8.41
CA ILE A 3 5.20 4.01 -6.99
C ILE A 3 4.17 2.88 -6.86
N LEU A 4 4.41 1.94 -5.96
CA LEU A 4 3.39 1.00 -5.51
C LEU A 4 2.78 1.54 -4.23
N LEU A 5 1.47 1.70 -4.23
CA LEU A 5 0.73 2.19 -3.07
C LEU A 5 -0.16 1.09 -2.53
N VAL A 6 0.04 0.74 -1.26
CA VAL A 6 -0.78 -0.22 -0.53
C VAL A 6 -1.70 0.58 0.40
N GLY A 7 -2.97 0.20 0.47
CA GLY A 7 -3.95 0.92 1.28
C GLY A 7 -4.56 2.13 0.59
N ALA A 8 -4.56 2.14 -0.73
CA ALA A 8 -5.01 3.28 -1.52
C ALA A 8 -6.50 3.62 -1.37
N THR A 9 -7.32 2.67 -0.93
CA THR A 9 -8.76 2.90 -0.73
C THR A 9 -9.08 3.57 0.60
N GLY A 10 -8.14 3.60 1.54
CA GLY A 10 -8.31 4.29 2.81
C GLY A 10 -8.22 5.81 2.67
N THR A 11 -8.57 6.53 3.73
CA THR A 11 -8.61 8.00 3.72
C THR A 11 -7.24 8.60 3.37
N LEU A 12 -6.19 8.15 4.05
CA LEU A 12 -4.84 8.65 3.78
C LEU A 12 -4.31 8.16 2.43
N GLY A 13 -4.56 6.91 2.09
CA GLY A 13 -4.11 6.33 0.82
C GLY A 13 -4.67 7.07 -0.39
N ARG A 14 -5.94 7.48 -0.35
CA ARG A 14 -6.57 8.26 -1.41
C ARG A 14 -5.86 9.60 -1.62
N GLN A 15 -5.52 10.27 -0.52
CA GLN A 15 -4.81 11.54 -0.57
C GLN A 15 -3.42 11.37 -1.20
N ILE A 16 -2.71 10.31 -0.82
CA ILE A 16 -1.40 10.01 -1.36
C ILE A 16 -1.49 9.71 -2.87
N ALA A 17 -2.46 8.89 -3.27
CA ALA A 17 -2.65 8.55 -4.68
C ALA A 17 -2.90 9.81 -5.51
N LYS A 18 -3.80 10.66 -5.05
CA LYS A 18 -4.16 11.89 -5.75
C LYS A 18 -2.96 12.82 -5.89
N GLN A 19 -2.24 13.03 -4.80
CA GLN A 19 -1.07 13.92 -4.79
C GLN A 19 0.02 13.38 -5.72
N ALA A 20 0.29 12.09 -5.68
CA ALA A 20 1.33 11.48 -6.52
C ALA A 20 1.00 11.61 -8.01
N ILE A 21 -0.26 11.39 -8.40
CA ILE A 21 -0.69 11.57 -9.78
C ILE A 21 -0.55 13.05 -10.20
N GLU A 22 -0.96 13.98 -9.35
CA GLU A 22 -0.84 15.41 -9.63
C GLU A 22 0.61 15.85 -9.83
N GLU A 23 1.55 15.20 -9.15
CA GLU A 23 2.98 15.49 -9.29
C GLU A 23 3.64 14.75 -10.47
N GLY A 24 2.87 14.00 -11.24
CA GLY A 24 3.36 13.36 -12.46
C GLY A 24 3.98 11.98 -12.25
N HIS A 25 3.80 11.36 -11.10
CA HIS A 25 4.29 10.01 -10.86
C HIS A 25 3.36 8.95 -11.43
N GLU A 26 3.91 7.81 -11.78
CA GLU A 26 3.12 6.63 -12.13
C GLU A 26 2.78 5.89 -10.83
N VAL A 27 1.50 5.66 -10.60
CA VAL A 27 1.01 5.04 -9.36
C VAL A 27 0.32 3.71 -9.67
N ARG A 28 0.81 2.66 -9.07
CA ARG A 28 0.17 1.33 -9.09
C ARG A 28 -0.40 1.09 -7.70
N CYS A 29 -1.70 0.81 -7.63
CA CYS A 29 -2.38 0.56 -6.36
C CYS A 29 -2.59 -0.94 -6.18
N PHE A 30 -2.13 -1.48 -5.05
CA PHE A 30 -2.33 -2.87 -4.67
C PHE A 30 -3.66 -2.98 -3.93
N VAL A 31 -4.63 -3.68 -4.52
CA VAL A 31 -6.00 -3.70 -4.01
C VAL A 31 -6.55 -5.12 -3.95
N ARG A 32 -7.37 -5.40 -2.93
CA ARG A 32 -8.04 -6.70 -2.80
C ARG A 32 -9.22 -6.80 -3.76
N ASN A 33 -9.98 -5.71 -3.91
CA ASN A 33 -11.18 -5.68 -4.72
C ASN A 33 -11.12 -4.52 -5.72
N PRO A 34 -10.72 -4.80 -6.98
CA PRO A 34 -10.62 -3.75 -7.99
C PRO A 34 -11.91 -3.00 -8.27
N ARG A 35 -13.07 -3.63 -8.09
CA ARG A 35 -14.35 -2.96 -8.31
C ARG A 35 -14.55 -1.81 -7.33
N LYS A 36 -14.21 -2.02 -6.06
CA LYS A 36 -14.31 -0.96 -5.04
C LYS A 36 -13.26 0.12 -5.20
N ALA A 37 -12.21 -0.16 -5.95
CA ALA A 37 -11.10 0.75 -6.18
C ALA A 37 -11.15 1.40 -7.57
N SER A 38 -12.22 1.23 -8.34
CA SER A 38 -12.31 1.71 -9.72
C SER A 38 -12.09 3.22 -9.85
N PHE A 39 -12.45 4.00 -8.82
CA PHE A 39 -12.23 5.45 -8.83
C PHE A 39 -10.74 5.80 -8.96
N LEU A 40 -9.84 4.95 -8.49
CA LEU A 40 -8.40 5.17 -8.61
C LEU A 40 -7.94 5.08 -10.07
N GLN A 41 -8.56 4.21 -10.85
CA GLN A 41 -8.28 4.15 -12.29
C GLN A 41 -8.73 5.42 -13.01
N GLU A 42 -9.85 5.98 -12.60
CA GLU A 42 -10.33 7.24 -13.14
C GLU A 42 -9.35 8.38 -12.86
N TRP A 43 -8.63 8.33 -11.76
CA TRP A 43 -7.59 9.31 -11.41
C TRP A 43 -6.29 9.10 -12.18
N GLY A 44 -6.15 7.98 -12.89
CA GLY A 44 -4.94 7.66 -13.66
C GLY A 44 -4.04 6.62 -13.01
N CYS A 45 -4.47 5.97 -11.93
CA CYS A 45 -3.71 4.89 -11.30
C CYS A 45 -3.88 3.57 -12.04
N GLU A 46 -2.83 2.75 -12.04
CA GLU A 46 -2.91 1.36 -12.42
C GLU A 46 -3.36 0.55 -11.20
N LEU A 47 -4.22 -0.45 -11.38
CA LEU A 47 -4.61 -1.34 -10.30
C LEU A 47 -3.96 -2.70 -10.45
N THR A 48 -3.48 -3.26 -9.36
CA THR A 48 -3.07 -4.66 -9.32
C THR A 48 -3.81 -5.36 -8.19
N LYS A 49 -4.49 -6.45 -8.51
CA LYS A 49 -5.24 -7.22 -7.54
C LYS A 49 -4.31 -8.16 -6.79
N GLY A 50 -4.44 -8.21 -5.47
CA GLY A 50 -3.68 -9.15 -4.69
C GLY A 50 -3.98 -9.10 -3.21
N ASN A 51 -3.35 -10.03 -2.50
CA ASN A 51 -3.42 -10.15 -1.06
C ASN A 51 -1.98 -10.16 -0.51
N LEU A 52 -1.72 -9.36 0.51
CA LEU A 52 -0.38 -9.29 1.13
C LEU A 52 0.04 -10.60 1.81
N LEU A 53 -0.89 -11.53 2.01
CA LEU A 53 -0.54 -12.87 2.50
C LEU A 53 -0.04 -13.79 1.38
N ASN A 54 -0.12 -13.35 0.13
CA ASN A 54 0.34 -14.13 -1.02
C ASN A 54 1.61 -13.49 -1.60
N SER A 55 2.74 -14.16 -1.44
CA SER A 55 4.03 -13.63 -1.88
C SER A 55 4.11 -13.47 -3.41
N GLY A 56 3.45 -14.34 -4.16
CA GLY A 56 3.40 -14.22 -5.61
C GLY A 56 2.68 -12.96 -6.08
N ASP A 57 1.60 -12.57 -5.40
CA ASP A 57 0.89 -11.35 -5.69
C ASP A 57 1.78 -10.13 -5.44
N ILE A 58 2.53 -10.15 -4.34
CA ILE A 58 3.45 -9.06 -4.01
C ILE A 58 4.57 -8.96 -5.06
N ASP A 59 5.17 -10.09 -5.41
CA ASP A 59 6.25 -10.11 -6.40
C ASP A 59 5.79 -9.55 -7.74
N TYR A 60 4.60 -9.93 -8.17
CA TYR A 60 4.01 -9.38 -9.39
C TYR A 60 3.81 -7.88 -9.30
N ALA A 61 3.29 -7.40 -8.17
CA ALA A 61 3.02 -5.98 -7.97
C ALA A 61 4.29 -5.13 -7.93
N LEU A 62 5.42 -5.71 -7.50
CA LEU A 62 6.68 -4.98 -7.36
C LEU A 62 7.47 -4.84 -8.66
N GLN A 63 7.02 -5.43 -9.76
CA GLN A 63 7.74 -5.31 -11.03
C GLN A 63 7.87 -3.86 -11.47
N ASP A 64 9.10 -3.43 -11.71
CA ASP A 64 9.45 -2.08 -12.16
C ASP A 64 9.11 -0.96 -11.15
N ILE A 65 8.86 -1.30 -9.90
CA ILE A 65 8.56 -0.32 -8.85
C ILE A 65 9.86 0.23 -8.26
N GLU A 66 9.90 1.54 -8.08
CA GLU A 66 11.03 2.25 -7.47
C GLU A 66 10.77 2.57 -6.00
N VAL A 67 9.53 2.91 -5.67
CA VAL A 67 9.14 3.33 -4.31
C VAL A 67 7.87 2.57 -3.90
N VAL A 68 7.86 2.09 -2.67
CA VAL A 68 6.67 1.47 -2.08
C VAL A 68 6.19 2.33 -0.92
N ILE A 69 4.92 2.67 -0.91
CA ILE A 69 4.27 3.39 0.18
C ILE A 69 3.16 2.51 0.74
N ASP A 70 3.26 2.13 2.00
CA ASP A 70 2.23 1.36 2.68
C ASP A 70 1.47 2.27 3.63
N SER A 71 0.25 2.63 3.24
CA SER A 71 -0.70 3.40 4.05
C SER A 71 -1.80 2.54 4.65
N ALA A 72 -1.74 1.22 4.44
CA ALA A 72 -2.69 0.29 5.04
C ALA A 72 -2.36 0.13 6.52
N THR A 73 -3.30 0.47 7.38
CA THR A 73 -3.11 0.38 8.83
C THR A 73 -4.23 -0.44 9.46
N GLY A 74 -3.84 -1.47 10.23
CA GLY A 74 -4.78 -2.12 11.15
C GLY A 74 -5.15 -1.13 12.25
N ARG A 75 -6.41 -1.12 12.65
CA ARG A 75 -6.89 -0.23 13.70
C ARG A 75 -6.87 -0.96 15.03
N PRO A 76 -6.57 -0.26 16.15
CA PRO A 76 -6.61 -0.91 17.46
C PRO A 76 -7.96 -1.54 17.81
N GLU A 77 -9.05 -1.00 17.26
CA GLU A 77 -10.39 -1.52 17.46
C GLU A 77 -10.73 -2.75 16.61
N ASP A 78 -9.87 -3.10 15.66
CA ASP A 78 -10.05 -4.30 14.84
C ASP A 78 -9.86 -5.55 15.71
N SER A 79 -10.47 -6.68 15.30
CA SER A 79 -10.26 -7.93 16.01
C SER A 79 -8.78 -8.30 16.01
N LYS A 80 -8.36 -9.03 17.04
CA LYS A 80 -6.97 -9.48 17.16
C LYS A 80 -6.50 -10.25 15.90
N SER A 81 -7.35 -11.09 15.35
CA SER A 81 -7.01 -11.88 14.16
C SER A 81 -6.81 -11.00 12.93
N ILE A 82 -7.61 -9.96 12.74
CA ILE A 82 -7.45 -9.00 11.65
C ILE A 82 -6.14 -8.23 11.82
N TYR A 83 -5.86 -7.79 13.03
CA TYR A 83 -4.62 -7.06 13.33
C TYR A 83 -3.38 -7.92 13.03
N GLU A 84 -3.39 -9.18 13.47
CA GLU A 84 -2.29 -10.11 13.22
C GLU A 84 -2.11 -10.37 11.71
N THR A 85 -3.21 -10.52 10.98
CA THR A 85 -3.18 -10.71 9.52
C THR A 85 -2.54 -9.50 8.81
N ASP A 86 -2.91 -8.29 9.23
CA ASP A 86 -2.32 -7.07 8.69
C ASP A 86 -0.83 -7.00 8.99
N TRP A 87 -0.41 -7.42 10.18
CA TRP A 87 0.99 -7.46 10.56
C TRP A 87 1.78 -8.42 9.69
N ASP A 88 1.26 -9.65 9.50
CA ASP A 88 1.89 -10.65 8.64
C ASP A 88 2.00 -10.15 7.20
N GLY A 89 0.96 -9.48 6.70
CA GLY A 89 0.99 -8.87 5.38
C GLY A 89 2.07 -7.81 5.24
N LYS A 90 2.25 -6.97 6.25
CA LYS A 90 3.30 -5.94 6.25
C LYS A 90 4.70 -6.56 6.27
N LEU A 91 4.90 -7.61 7.04
CA LEU A 91 6.18 -8.34 7.05
C LEU A 91 6.50 -8.96 5.69
N ASN A 92 5.50 -9.56 5.05
CA ASN A 92 5.67 -10.13 3.71
C ASN A 92 6.06 -9.05 2.70
N LEU A 93 5.41 -7.91 2.77
CA LEU A 93 5.72 -6.79 1.88
C LEU A 93 7.14 -6.27 2.12
N PHE A 94 7.51 -6.07 3.37
CA PHE A 94 8.84 -5.59 3.73
C PHE A 94 9.93 -6.55 3.22
N ASN A 95 9.75 -7.85 3.47
CA ASN A 95 10.71 -8.87 3.02
C ASN A 95 10.84 -8.91 1.50
N ALA A 96 9.73 -8.79 0.78
CA ALA A 96 9.74 -8.75 -0.68
C ALA A 96 10.47 -7.52 -1.20
N CYS A 97 10.28 -6.36 -0.56
CA CYS A 97 10.98 -5.14 -0.93
C CYS A 97 12.48 -5.27 -0.74
N GLU A 98 12.93 -5.92 0.34
CA GLU A 98 14.35 -6.18 0.56
C GLU A 98 14.94 -7.09 -0.53
N LEU A 99 14.25 -8.19 -0.85
CA LEU A 99 14.71 -9.12 -1.87
C LEU A 99 14.78 -8.49 -3.25
N LYS A 100 13.84 -7.62 -3.59
CA LYS A 100 13.78 -6.92 -4.87
C LYS A 100 14.65 -5.67 -4.90
N LYS A 101 15.28 -5.30 -3.79
CA LYS A 101 16.13 -4.11 -3.67
C LYS A 101 15.40 -2.83 -4.05
N ILE A 102 14.18 -2.68 -3.55
CA ILE A 102 13.40 -1.47 -3.76
C ILE A 102 14.14 -0.29 -3.11
N LYS A 103 14.31 0.81 -3.85
CA LYS A 103 15.13 1.95 -3.41
C LYS A 103 14.58 2.63 -2.16
N ARG A 104 13.28 2.74 -2.04
CA ARG A 104 12.66 3.45 -0.92
C ARG A 104 11.36 2.79 -0.53
N VAL A 105 11.22 2.52 0.76
CA VAL A 105 9.99 1.94 1.32
C VAL A 105 9.53 2.83 2.46
N ILE A 106 8.28 3.26 2.42
CA ILE A 106 7.68 4.13 3.43
C ILE A 106 6.50 3.39 4.04
N PHE A 107 6.59 3.12 5.34
CA PHE A 107 5.50 2.53 6.10
C PHE A 107 4.88 3.61 6.99
N LEU A 108 3.56 3.77 6.88
CA LEU A 108 2.81 4.68 7.74
C LEU A 108 2.09 3.85 8.79
N SER A 109 2.21 4.24 10.05
CA SER A 109 1.60 3.55 11.16
C SER A 109 0.59 4.46 11.85
N ILE A 110 -0.61 3.92 12.12
CA ILE A 110 -1.62 4.66 12.86
C ILE A 110 -1.16 4.94 14.30
N LEU A 111 -0.36 4.04 14.87
CA LEU A 111 0.22 4.25 16.19
C LEU A 111 1.15 5.47 16.19
N LEU A 112 1.98 5.60 15.16
CA LEU A 112 2.86 6.75 15.02
C LEU A 112 2.06 8.04 14.87
N LEU A 113 0.99 8.02 14.07
CA LEU A 113 0.10 9.17 13.92
C LEU A 113 -0.55 9.56 15.24
N SER A 114 -0.96 8.58 16.05
CA SER A 114 -1.51 8.83 17.39
C SER A 114 -0.50 9.52 18.31
N LEU A 115 0.76 9.10 18.26
CA LEU A 115 1.84 9.72 19.05
C LEU A 115 2.10 11.16 18.63
N ILE A 116 2.01 11.46 17.34
CA ILE A 116 2.23 12.80 16.82
C ILE A 116 1.12 13.77 17.27
N HIS A 117 -0.09 13.28 17.50
CA HIS A 117 -1.22 14.10 17.92
C HIS A 117 -1.35 14.27 19.43
N ILE A 118 -0.48 13.67 20.19
CA ILE A 118 -0.39 13.90 21.63
C ILE A 118 0.42 15.16 21.89
#